data_d17c027dd0e15db59c4ea5585806478d
#
_entry.id   d17c027dd0e15db59c4ea5585806478d
#
_cell.length_a   1.000
_cell.length_b   1.000
_cell.length_c   1.000
_cell.angle_alpha   90.00
_cell.angle_beta   90.00
_cell.angle_gamma   90.00
#
_symmetry.space_group_name_H-M   'P 1'
#
loop_
_entity.id
_entity.type
_entity.pdbx_description
1 polymer ?
#
loop_
_entity_poly.entity_id
_entity_poly.type
_entity_poly.pdbx_seq_one_letter_code
_entity_poly.pdbx_strand_id
1 'polypeptide(L)'
;MIGLLRRYPLPVIVLAQLFGTSLWFSINGVWLSLSGELGLAESDLGRLTLSVQAGFIVGTLTLAVTGLADRFGASRIFLVSSVLGALANAGFVLVAGVFPVDSLLRFATGLCLAGIYPLGMKLVIAWTPNYAGAALAWLVGMLTLGTALPH
;
A
#
# COMPACT_ATOMS: atom_id res chain seq x y z
N MET A 1 22.31 -6.41 -2.35
CA MET A 1 20.96 -5.93 -2.72
C MET A 1 20.94 -5.21 -4.08
N ILE A 2 21.82 -4.24 -4.33
CA ILE A 2 21.89 -3.50 -5.62
C ILE A 2 22.14 -4.42 -6.83
N GLY A 3 22.97 -5.46 -6.68
CA GLY A 3 23.25 -6.44 -7.73
C GLY A 3 22.02 -7.30 -8.14
N LEU A 4 21.17 -7.64 -7.17
CA LEU A 4 19.95 -8.43 -7.42
C LEU A 4 18.91 -7.59 -8.17
N LEU A 5 18.76 -6.30 -7.81
CA LEU A 5 17.89 -5.34 -8.49
C LEU A 5 18.26 -5.14 -9.95
N ARG A 6 19.57 -5.13 -10.28
CA ARG A 6 20.02 -5.01 -11.67
C ARG A 6 19.81 -6.29 -12.48
N ARG A 7 19.89 -7.46 -11.82
CA ARG A 7 19.79 -8.76 -12.50
C ARG A 7 18.34 -9.23 -12.68
N TYR A 8 17.47 -8.89 -11.74
CA TYR A 8 16.07 -9.31 -11.73
C TYR A 8 15.14 -8.17 -11.27
N PRO A 9 15.02 -7.08 -12.06
CA PRO A 9 14.24 -5.92 -11.63
C PRO A 9 12.76 -6.22 -11.46
N LEU A 10 12.16 -6.96 -12.38
CA LEU A 10 10.73 -7.23 -12.36
C LEU A 10 10.28 -8.04 -11.12
N PRO A 11 10.85 -9.22 -10.81
CA PRO A 11 10.46 -9.96 -9.61
C PRO A 11 10.61 -9.14 -8.32
N VAL A 12 11.67 -8.35 -8.22
CA VAL A 12 11.92 -7.52 -7.02
C VAL A 12 10.86 -6.43 -6.88
N ILE A 13 10.50 -5.76 -7.97
CA ILE A 13 9.46 -4.70 -7.94
C ILE A 13 8.10 -5.34 -7.62
N VAL A 14 7.76 -6.47 -8.22
CA VAL A 14 6.49 -7.16 -7.99
C VAL A 14 6.37 -7.63 -6.54
N LEU A 15 7.42 -8.22 -5.97
CA LEU A 15 7.43 -8.62 -4.55
C LEU A 15 7.36 -7.41 -3.61
N ALA A 16 8.11 -6.36 -3.89
CA ALA A 16 8.05 -5.13 -3.09
C ALA A 16 6.65 -4.50 -3.15
N GLN A 17 6.01 -4.55 -4.32
CA GLN A 17 4.64 -4.11 -4.51
C GLN A 17 3.64 -4.96 -3.71
N LEU A 18 3.77 -6.30 -3.73
CA LEU A 18 2.93 -7.21 -2.96
C LEU A 18 2.98 -6.87 -1.46
N PHE A 19 4.19 -6.75 -0.89
CA PHE A 19 4.35 -6.38 0.51
C PHE A 19 3.85 -4.96 0.82
N GLY A 20 4.09 -3.99 -0.07
CA GLY A 20 3.60 -2.63 0.10
C GLY A 20 2.07 -2.54 0.07
N THR A 21 1.43 -3.25 -0.85
CA THR A 21 -0.04 -3.22 -0.99
C THR A 21 -0.76 -4.11 0.01
N SER A 22 -0.09 -5.08 0.65
CA SER A 22 -0.67 -5.87 1.73
C SER A 22 -1.15 -5.02 2.91
N LEU A 23 -0.57 -3.82 3.09
CA LEU A 23 -1.00 -2.85 4.10
C LEU A 23 -2.46 -2.41 3.91
N TRP A 24 -2.96 -2.42 2.68
CA TRP A 24 -4.35 -2.07 2.39
C TRP A 24 -5.33 -3.05 3.04
N PHE A 25 -5.04 -4.35 2.90
CA PHE A 25 -5.91 -5.44 3.33
C PHE A 25 -5.54 -6.01 4.70
N SER A 26 -4.54 -5.45 5.37
CA SER A 26 -4.02 -5.96 6.64
C SER A 26 -5.10 -6.12 7.72
N ILE A 27 -6.08 -5.20 7.76
CA ILE A 27 -7.17 -5.25 8.73
C ILE A 27 -8.16 -6.39 8.43
N ASN A 28 -8.40 -6.69 7.16
CA ASN A 28 -9.38 -7.72 6.78
C ASN A 28 -8.95 -9.10 7.29
N GLY A 29 -7.65 -9.40 7.22
CA GLY A 29 -7.10 -10.68 7.69
C GLY A 29 -7.14 -10.90 9.19
N VAL A 30 -7.23 -9.83 9.97
CA VAL A 30 -7.26 -9.91 11.44
C VAL A 30 -8.61 -9.47 12.03
N TRP A 31 -9.58 -9.13 11.18
CA TRP A 31 -10.83 -8.51 11.60
C TRP A 31 -11.60 -9.33 12.61
N LEU A 32 -11.75 -10.64 12.39
CA LEU A 32 -12.50 -11.51 13.30
C LEU A 32 -11.89 -11.53 14.71
N SER A 33 -10.57 -11.63 14.82
CA SER A 33 -9.87 -11.60 16.11
C SER A 33 -9.99 -10.21 16.74
N LEU A 34 -9.72 -9.16 15.95
CA LEU A 34 -9.71 -7.78 16.42
C LEU A 34 -11.11 -7.33 16.91
N SER A 35 -12.16 -7.65 16.16
CA SER A 35 -13.53 -7.31 16.53
C SER A 35 -14.00 -8.08 17.78
N GLY A 36 -13.60 -9.34 17.91
CA GLY A 36 -13.91 -10.14 19.10
C GLY A 36 -13.20 -9.66 20.37
N GLU A 37 -11.92 -9.27 20.27
CA GLU A 37 -11.14 -8.79 21.41
C GLU A 37 -11.52 -7.38 21.86
N LEU A 38 -11.82 -6.49 20.91
CA LEU A 38 -12.08 -5.07 21.18
C LEU A 38 -13.57 -4.71 21.18
N GLY A 39 -14.46 -5.66 20.89
CA GLY A 39 -15.91 -5.41 20.83
C GLY A 39 -16.32 -4.48 19.69
N LEU A 40 -15.58 -4.49 18.57
CA LEU A 40 -15.84 -3.61 17.43
C LEU A 40 -17.02 -4.10 16.62
N ALA A 41 -17.82 -3.14 16.12
CA ALA A 41 -18.94 -3.42 15.23
C ALA A 41 -18.47 -3.48 13.75
N GLU A 42 -19.25 -4.14 12.88
CA GLU A 42 -18.96 -4.16 11.43
C GLU A 42 -18.90 -2.76 10.81
N SER A 43 -19.63 -1.79 11.36
CA SER A 43 -19.53 -0.38 10.98
C SER A 43 -18.12 0.20 11.17
N ASP A 44 -17.36 -0.29 12.14
CA ASP A 44 -15.98 0.15 12.38
C ASP A 44 -15.04 -0.34 11.28
N LEU A 45 -15.23 -1.57 10.77
CA LEU A 45 -14.51 -2.05 9.61
C LEU A 45 -14.75 -1.14 8.39
N GLY A 46 -16.03 -0.79 8.14
CA GLY A 46 -16.40 0.14 7.07
C GLY A 46 -15.70 1.50 7.23
N ARG A 47 -15.72 2.06 8.43
CA ARG A 47 -15.06 3.34 8.76
C ARG A 47 -13.54 3.28 8.52
N LEU A 48 -12.87 2.24 8.99
CA LEU A 48 -11.43 2.06 8.83
C LEU A 48 -11.04 1.84 7.37
N THR A 49 -11.87 1.12 6.62
CA THR A 49 -11.70 0.92 5.17
C THR A 49 -11.89 2.23 4.40
N LEU A 50 -12.93 3.00 4.71
CA LEU A 50 -13.14 4.32 4.10
C LEU A 50 -11.99 5.28 4.42
N SER A 51 -11.43 5.22 5.63
CA SER A 51 -10.29 6.05 6.01
C SER A 51 -9.05 5.78 5.15
N VAL A 52 -8.69 4.51 4.94
CA VAL A 52 -7.55 4.18 4.08
C VAL A 52 -7.81 4.55 2.61
N GLN A 53 -9.03 4.37 2.12
CA GLN A 53 -9.39 4.78 0.76
C GLN A 53 -9.32 6.30 0.58
N ALA A 54 -9.85 7.06 1.52
CA ALA A 54 -9.77 8.52 1.51
C ALA A 54 -8.32 9.01 1.50
N GLY A 55 -7.46 8.42 2.34
CA GLY A 55 -6.03 8.70 2.35
C GLY A 55 -5.37 8.42 1.00
N PHE A 56 -5.69 7.27 0.38
CA PHE A 56 -5.18 6.92 -0.94
C PHE A 56 -5.61 7.91 -2.03
N ILE A 57 -6.87 8.32 -2.04
CA ILE A 57 -7.39 9.32 -3.00
C ILE A 57 -6.65 10.65 -2.83
N VAL A 58 -6.57 11.16 -1.60
CA VAL A 58 -5.88 12.42 -1.30
C VAL A 58 -4.40 12.34 -1.66
N GLY A 59 -3.72 11.24 -1.32
CA GLY A 59 -2.32 11.03 -1.66
C GLY A 59 -2.07 10.96 -3.16
N THR A 60 -2.91 10.25 -3.90
CA THR A 60 -2.80 10.13 -5.36
C THR A 60 -3.03 11.48 -6.04
N LEU A 61 -4.04 12.23 -5.63
CA LEU A 61 -4.27 13.59 -6.14
C LEU A 61 -3.10 14.52 -5.83
N THR A 62 -2.56 14.45 -4.61
CA THR A 62 -1.40 15.25 -4.21
C THR A 62 -0.20 14.94 -5.10
N LEU A 63 0.13 13.67 -5.33
CA LEU A 63 1.23 13.27 -6.20
C LEU A 63 1.00 13.71 -7.65
N ALA A 64 -0.24 13.61 -8.14
CA ALA A 64 -0.59 14.00 -9.51
C ALA A 64 -0.46 15.52 -9.73
N VAL A 65 -1.02 16.34 -8.81
CA VAL A 65 -1.02 17.79 -8.95
C VAL A 65 0.36 18.38 -8.72
N THR A 66 1.13 17.84 -7.77
CA THR A 66 2.45 18.40 -7.42
C THR A 66 3.59 17.92 -8.32
N GLY A 67 3.40 16.84 -9.08
CA GLY A 67 4.45 16.22 -9.87
C GLY A 67 5.63 15.70 -9.03
N LEU A 68 5.43 15.42 -7.76
CA LEU A 68 6.49 14.96 -6.83
C LEU A 68 7.21 13.72 -7.34
N ALA A 69 6.46 12.81 -7.98
CA ALA A 69 7.02 11.57 -8.53
C ALA A 69 8.05 11.81 -9.66
N ASP A 70 7.96 12.94 -10.35
CA ASP A 70 8.89 13.31 -11.40
C ASP A 70 10.10 14.08 -10.85
N ARG A 71 9.90 14.83 -9.76
CA ARG A 71 10.95 15.62 -9.10
C ARG A 71 11.92 14.78 -8.27
N PHE A 72 11.41 13.83 -7.48
CA PHE A 72 12.20 13.09 -6.51
C PHE A 72 12.55 11.66 -6.93
N GLY A 73 12.03 11.21 -8.07
CA GLY A 73 12.24 9.86 -8.58
C GLY A 73 11.34 8.81 -7.91
N ALA A 74 10.69 7.99 -8.74
CA ALA A 74 9.69 7.01 -8.30
C ALA A 74 10.21 6.04 -7.23
N SER A 75 11.45 5.57 -7.34
CA SER A 75 12.03 4.61 -6.37
C SER A 75 12.18 5.18 -4.97
N ARG A 76 12.53 6.46 -4.84
CA ARG A 76 12.70 7.11 -3.53
C ARG A 76 11.36 7.30 -2.85
N ILE A 77 10.37 7.80 -3.59
CA ILE A 77 9.02 7.98 -3.04
C ILE A 77 8.43 6.63 -2.66
N PHE A 78 8.58 5.61 -3.52
CA PHE A 78 8.16 4.25 -3.22
C PHE A 78 8.77 3.74 -1.90
N LEU A 79 10.08 3.89 -1.71
CA LEU A 79 10.76 3.45 -0.49
C LEU A 79 10.27 4.19 0.75
N VAL A 80 10.23 5.53 0.69
CA VAL A 80 9.79 6.36 1.83
C VAL A 80 8.34 6.05 2.18
N SER A 81 7.46 5.95 1.18
CA SER A 81 6.06 5.61 1.39
C SER A 81 5.88 4.20 1.96
N SER A 82 6.70 3.22 1.54
CA SER A 82 6.64 1.86 2.10
C SER A 82 7.04 1.84 3.57
N VAL A 83 8.08 2.56 3.95
CA VAL A 83 8.53 2.65 5.36
C VAL A 83 7.49 3.37 6.21
N LEU A 84 7.04 4.55 5.78
CA LEU A 84 6.03 5.33 6.53
C LEU A 84 4.69 4.59 6.61
N GLY A 85 4.27 3.93 5.53
CA GLY A 85 3.07 3.12 5.51
C GLY A 85 3.14 1.94 6.47
N ALA A 86 4.28 1.25 6.53
CA ALA A 86 4.52 0.17 7.48
C ALA A 86 4.46 0.68 8.94
N LEU A 87 5.08 1.83 9.22
CA LEU A 87 5.05 2.45 10.55
C LEU A 87 3.63 2.88 10.94
N ALA A 88 2.87 3.51 10.03
CA ALA A 88 1.49 3.90 10.28
C ALA A 88 0.61 2.68 10.55
N ASN A 89 0.77 1.61 9.75
CA ASN A 89 0.01 0.37 9.93
C ASN A 89 0.41 -0.39 11.23
N ALA A 90 1.70 -0.38 11.60
CA ALA A 90 2.14 -0.92 12.88
C ALA A 90 1.61 -0.09 14.06
N GLY A 91 1.63 1.24 13.94
CA GLY A 91 1.06 2.14 14.94
C GLY A 91 -0.44 1.92 15.14
N PHE A 92 -1.17 1.59 14.08
CA PHE A 92 -2.60 1.26 14.16
C PHE A 92 -2.87 0.11 15.15
N VAL A 93 -2.02 -0.91 15.19
CA VAL A 93 -2.19 -2.06 16.10
C VAL A 93 -2.21 -1.61 17.57
N LEU A 94 -1.46 -0.56 17.91
CA LEU A 94 -1.36 -0.05 19.29
C LEU A 94 -2.58 0.76 19.73
N VAL A 95 -3.38 1.25 18.77
CA VAL A 95 -4.52 2.15 19.04
C VAL A 95 -5.82 1.66 18.39
N ALA A 96 -5.86 0.42 17.96
CA ALA A 96 -7.04 -0.18 17.36
C ALA A 96 -8.24 -0.06 18.31
N GLY A 97 -9.36 0.44 17.80
CA GLY A 97 -10.57 0.72 18.58
C GLY A 97 -10.57 2.08 19.31
N VAL A 98 -9.49 2.86 19.25
CA VAL A 98 -9.44 4.20 19.85
C VAL A 98 -9.72 5.25 18.76
N PHE A 99 -11.00 5.54 18.57
CA PHE A 99 -11.43 6.61 17.66
C PHE A 99 -11.08 8.00 18.24
N PRO A 100 -10.59 8.97 17.44
CA PRO A 100 -10.37 8.94 15.98
C PRO A 100 -8.95 8.52 15.56
N VAL A 101 -8.08 8.14 16.48
CA VAL A 101 -6.65 7.91 16.23
C VAL A 101 -6.44 6.71 15.29
N ASP A 102 -7.21 5.65 15.46
CA ASP A 102 -7.21 4.47 14.61
C ASP A 102 -7.49 4.84 13.13
N SER A 103 -8.50 5.67 12.92
CA SER A 103 -8.90 6.15 11.59
C SER A 103 -7.86 7.08 10.96
N LEU A 104 -7.19 7.91 11.76
CA LEU A 104 -6.10 8.77 11.28
C LEU A 104 -4.89 7.96 10.83
N LEU A 105 -4.53 6.88 11.54
CA LEU A 105 -3.44 6.01 11.13
C LEU A 105 -3.80 5.18 9.88
N ARG A 106 -5.06 4.77 9.73
CA ARG A 106 -5.54 4.15 8.49
C ARG A 106 -5.52 5.13 7.32
N PHE A 107 -5.90 6.37 7.54
CA PHE A 107 -5.79 7.43 6.54
C PHE A 107 -4.33 7.68 6.14
N ALA A 108 -3.41 7.78 7.11
CA ALA A 108 -1.97 7.92 6.87
C ALA A 108 -1.40 6.72 6.08
N THR A 109 -1.84 5.49 6.40
CA THR A 109 -1.51 4.29 5.62
C THR A 109 -1.96 4.45 4.16
N GLY A 110 -3.17 4.94 3.94
CA GLY A 110 -3.70 5.23 2.60
C GLY A 110 -2.88 6.27 1.83
N LEU A 111 -2.49 7.38 2.48
CA LEU A 111 -1.59 8.38 1.89
C LEU A 111 -0.28 7.74 1.40
N CYS A 112 0.29 6.85 2.20
CA CYS A 112 1.51 6.14 1.83
C CYS A 112 1.29 5.17 0.67
N LEU A 113 0.15 4.48 0.62
CA LEU A 113 -0.20 3.58 -0.49
C LEU A 113 -0.25 4.29 -1.84
N ALA A 114 -0.60 5.57 -1.88
CA ALA A 114 -0.52 6.38 -3.08
C ALA A 114 0.91 6.52 -3.63
N GLY A 115 1.90 6.52 -2.76
CA GLY A 115 3.33 6.49 -3.12
C GLY A 115 3.87 5.09 -3.43
N ILE A 116 3.08 4.04 -3.22
CA ILE A 116 3.47 2.64 -3.47
C ILE A 116 2.86 2.14 -4.77
N TYR A 117 1.53 2.08 -4.87
CA TYR A 117 0.87 1.38 -5.96
C TYR A 117 1.08 2.05 -7.33
N PRO A 118 0.77 3.35 -7.56
CA PRO A 118 1.01 3.99 -8.86
C PRO A 118 2.48 4.06 -9.23
N LEU A 119 3.37 4.24 -8.27
CA LEU A 119 4.80 4.32 -8.52
C LEU A 119 5.43 2.95 -8.79
N GLY A 120 4.90 1.89 -8.20
CA GLY A 120 5.25 0.53 -8.56
C GLY A 120 4.94 0.22 -10.01
N MET A 121 3.76 0.63 -10.51
CA MET A 121 3.41 0.52 -11.94
C MET A 121 4.38 1.33 -12.82
N LYS A 122 4.71 2.57 -12.43
CA LYS A 122 5.69 3.40 -13.15
C LYS A 122 7.06 2.74 -13.21
N LEU A 123 7.52 2.14 -12.11
CA LEU A 123 8.79 1.42 -12.06
C LEU A 123 8.77 0.18 -12.95
N VAL A 124 7.70 -0.61 -12.93
CA VAL A 124 7.57 -1.78 -13.81
C VAL A 124 7.68 -1.37 -15.28
N ILE A 125 6.92 -0.37 -15.71
CA ILE A 125 6.96 0.12 -17.10
C ILE A 125 8.37 0.59 -17.48
N ALA A 126 9.04 1.33 -16.60
CA ALA A 126 10.38 1.87 -16.86
C ALA A 126 11.45 0.76 -17.01
N TRP A 127 11.31 -0.37 -16.31
CA TRP A 127 12.25 -1.49 -16.39
C TRP A 127 11.89 -2.55 -17.42
N THR A 128 10.65 -2.54 -17.94
CA THR A 128 10.15 -3.55 -18.89
C THR A 128 9.45 -2.93 -20.10
N PRO A 129 10.08 -1.97 -20.83
CA PRO A 129 9.39 -1.23 -21.88
C PRO A 129 8.84 -2.12 -23.00
N ASN A 130 9.53 -3.23 -23.32
CA ASN A 130 9.15 -4.13 -24.42
C ASN A 130 7.99 -5.08 -24.09
N TYR A 131 7.67 -5.28 -22.81
CA TYR A 131 6.60 -6.18 -22.34
C TYR A 131 5.85 -5.63 -21.12
N ALA A 132 5.70 -4.30 -21.08
CA ALA A 132 5.08 -3.57 -19.97
C ALA A 132 3.67 -4.09 -19.62
N GLY A 133 2.87 -4.44 -20.64
CA GLY A 133 1.52 -4.99 -20.42
C GLY A 133 1.52 -6.29 -19.64
N ALA A 134 2.37 -7.25 -20.00
CA ALA A 134 2.51 -8.52 -19.26
C ALA A 134 3.05 -8.29 -17.85
N ALA A 135 4.02 -7.39 -17.69
CA ALA A 135 4.60 -7.06 -16.40
C ALA A 135 3.58 -6.39 -15.46
N LEU A 136 2.73 -5.51 -15.98
CA LEU A 136 1.62 -4.90 -15.24
C LEU A 136 0.55 -5.95 -14.87
N ALA A 137 0.25 -6.91 -15.75
CA ALA A 137 -0.67 -8.01 -15.44
C ALA A 137 -0.17 -8.84 -14.25
N TRP A 138 1.13 -9.14 -14.19
CA TRP A 138 1.75 -9.79 -13.03
C TRP A 138 1.60 -8.96 -11.76
N LEU A 139 1.84 -7.65 -11.84
CA LEU A 139 1.72 -6.75 -10.69
C LEU A 139 0.28 -6.69 -10.17
N VAL A 140 -0.71 -6.56 -11.07
CA VAL A 140 -2.14 -6.57 -10.70
C VAL A 140 -2.58 -7.94 -10.19
N GLY A 141 -2.10 -9.03 -10.79
CA GLY A 141 -2.35 -10.39 -10.32
C GLY A 141 -1.85 -10.60 -8.88
N MET A 142 -0.66 -10.11 -8.56
CA MET A 142 -0.13 -10.16 -7.19
C MET A 142 -0.92 -9.29 -6.21
N LEU A 143 -1.47 -8.14 -6.65
CA LEU A 143 -2.40 -7.36 -5.83
C LEU A 143 -3.63 -8.19 -5.49
N THR A 144 -4.23 -8.85 -6.49
CA THR A 144 -5.42 -9.72 -6.29
C THR A 144 -5.10 -10.89 -5.35
N LEU A 145 -3.93 -11.53 -5.50
CA LEU A 145 -3.47 -12.55 -4.56
C LEU A 145 -3.32 -11.99 -3.14
N GLY A 146 -2.80 -10.77 -3.01
CA GLY A 146 -2.69 -10.08 -1.72
C GLY A 146 -4.04 -9.87 -1.04
N THR A 147 -5.13 -9.72 -1.78
CA THR A 147 -6.49 -9.64 -1.20
C THR A 147 -7.00 -10.99 -0.71
N ALA A 148 -6.56 -12.09 -1.30
CA ALA A 148 -7.00 -13.44 -0.96
C ALA A 148 -6.19 -14.07 0.20
N LEU A 149 -4.96 -13.61 0.43
CA LEU A 149 -4.07 -14.14 1.47
C LEU A 149 -4.63 -14.06 2.91
N PRO A 150 -5.46 -13.05 3.29
CA PRO A 150 -6.02 -12.96 4.64
C PRO A 150 -7.22 -13.89 4.89
N HIS A 151 -7.72 -14.57 3.88
CA HIS A 151 -8.89 -15.46 3.95
C HIS A 151 -8.48 -16.92 3.84
#